data_c109f210edd9921f597ee47845fabbe7
#
_entry.id   c109f210edd9921f597ee47845fabbe7
#
_cell.length_a   1.000
_cell.length_b   1.000
_cell.length_c   1.000
_cell.angle_alpha   90.00
_cell.angle_beta   90.00
_cell.angle_gamma   90.00
#
_symmetry.space_group_name_H-M   'P 1'
#
loop_
_entity.id
_entity.type
_entity.pdbx_description
1 polymer ?
#
loop_
_entity_poly.entity_id
_entity_poly.type
_entity_poly.pdbx_seq_one_letter_code
_entity_poly.pdbx_strand_id
1 'polypeptide(L)'
;MNTEHLAIFINLAETLSFSGTAMNMGVSQSAVSQTISSMERYIGADLFYRTRKKVSLTPVGKAFYEDIRPVHHNYVDTLRQLEALNEQARDKITIGISNSPYETFALSKSIKAYQTENPKVQFNIESHNYRDLVVLLNEGTLDIVFLNQDSLGSGTNVKFKALLTGKYCAVFQKDYDFAVRGSVKHSDLDKQRVIFLNDNICTPGQYSLQKILWQKLPQLKVTSANSINAAMLSIQAGLGIGILPNFLLPNQLQDLTVVPLSGKNEVSYGTAINEHTMSAASQDFYDWLETDKLPAMHELA
;
A
#
# COMPACT_ATOMS: atom_id res chain seq x y z
N MET A 1 -33.01 2.15 -3.83
CA MET A 1 -31.54 1.98 -3.86
C MET A 1 -30.92 3.35 -4.09
N ASN A 2 -29.93 3.75 -3.28
CA ASN A 2 -29.20 5.02 -3.37
C ASN A 2 -27.68 4.73 -3.37
N THR A 3 -26.87 5.77 -3.52
CA THR A 3 -25.41 5.66 -3.58
C THR A 3 -24.76 5.12 -2.31
N GLU A 4 -25.34 5.41 -1.14
CA GLU A 4 -24.88 4.87 0.15
C GLU A 4 -25.10 3.34 0.22
N HIS A 5 -26.23 2.85 -0.30
CA HIS A 5 -26.48 1.42 -0.42
C HIS A 5 -25.45 0.74 -1.34
N LEU A 6 -25.05 1.41 -2.45
CA LEU A 6 -24.01 0.90 -3.34
C LEU A 6 -22.66 0.82 -2.66
N ALA A 7 -22.27 1.86 -1.91
CA ALA A 7 -21.04 1.86 -1.13
C ALA A 7 -20.98 0.71 -0.11
N ILE A 8 -22.07 0.49 0.63
CA ILE A 8 -22.18 -0.63 1.59
C ILE A 8 -22.08 -1.98 0.87
N PHE A 9 -22.72 -2.14 -0.29
CA PHE A 9 -22.65 -3.38 -1.07
C PHE A 9 -21.22 -3.64 -1.58
N ILE A 10 -20.57 -2.64 -2.16
CA ILE A 10 -19.21 -2.74 -2.68
C ILE A 10 -18.24 -3.10 -1.54
N ASN A 11 -18.31 -2.40 -0.40
CA ASN A 11 -17.47 -2.71 0.75
C ASN A 11 -17.71 -4.12 1.30
N LEU A 12 -18.96 -4.59 1.34
CA LEU A 12 -19.25 -5.98 1.75
C LEU A 12 -18.73 -7.01 0.73
N ALA A 13 -18.77 -6.70 -0.55
CA ALA A 13 -18.23 -7.57 -1.60
C ALA A 13 -16.70 -7.73 -1.50
N GLU A 14 -16.02 -6.70 -1.03
CA GLU A 14 -14.57 -6.67 -0.84
C GLU A 14 -14.13 -7.30 0.50
N THR A 15 -14.83 -6.98 1.58
CA THR A 15 -14.49 -7.48 2.92
C THR A 15 -15.01 -8.89 3.18
N LEU A 16 -16.08 -9.29 2.53
CA LEU A 16 -16.84 -10.52 2.80
C LEU A 16 -17.21 -10.69 4.28
N SER A 17 -17.36 -9.57 5.00
CA SER A 17 -17.60 -9.51 6.43
C SER A 17 -18.60 -8.41 6.79
N PHE A 18 -19.79 -8.76 7.28
CA PHE A 18 -20.80 -7.79 7.73
C PHE A 18 -20.28 -6.90 8.87
N SER A 19 -19.51 -7.45 9.80
CA SER A 19 -18.91 -6.67 10.90
C SER A 19 -17.76 -5.80 10.42
N GLY A 20 -16.93 -6.28 9.48
CA GLY A 20 -15.87 -5.49 8.84
C GLY A 20 -16.44 -4.32 8.07
N THR A 21 -17.48 -4.56 7.25
CA THR A 21 -18.20 -3.50 6.51
C THR A 21 -18.82 -2.48 7.46
N ALA A 22 -19.47 -2.94 8.55
CA ALA A 22 -20.06 -2.04 9.53
C ALA A 22 -19.02 -1.10 10.15
N MET A 23 -17.86 -1.63 10.47
CA MET A 23 -16.74 -0.84 11.01
C MET A 23 -16.20 0.15 9.98
N ASN A 24 -15.97 -0.30 8.73
CA ASN A 24 -15.46 0.57 7.65
C ASN A 24 -16.42 1.71 7.29
N MET A 25 -17.73 1.42 7.33
CA MET A 25 -18.76 2.38 6.94
C MET A 25 -19.31 3.21 8.10
N GLY A 26 -18.82 3.00 9.33
CA GLY A 26 -19.27 3.72 10.52
C GLY A 26 -20.76 3.47 10.89
N VAL A 27 -21.30 2.30 10.56
CA VAL A 27 -22.70 1.93 10.80
C VAL A 27 -22.80 0.66 11.64
N SER A 28 -24.01 0.31 12.09
CA SER A 28 -24.22 -0.98 12.76
C SER A 28 -24.26 -2.16 11.80
N GLN A 29 -23.85 -3.34 12.25
CA GLN A 29 -23.95 -4.57 11.45
C GLN A 29 -25.41 -4.88 11.02
N SER A 30 -26.39 -4.53 11.85
CA SER A 30 -27.81 -4.65 11.50
C SER A 30 -28.20 -3.73 10.35
N ALA A 31 -27.66 -2.51 10.31
CA ALA A 31 -27.88 -1.57 9.21
C ALA A 31 -27.30 -2.12 7.89
N VAL A 32 -26.09 -2.64 7.90
CA VAL A 32 -25.49 -3.32 6.72
C VAL A 32 -26.39 -4.45 6.25
N SER A 33 -26.84 -5.32 7.16
CA SER A 33 -27.71 -6.46 6.81
C SER A 33 -29.06 -6.03 6.22
N GLN A 34 -29.67 -4.99 6.79
CA GLN A 34 -30.93 -4.42 6.28
C GLN A 34 -30.75 -3.80 4.90
N THR A 35 -29.68 -3.07 4.69
CA THR A 35 -29.33 -2.44 3.40
C THR A 35 -29.20 -3.52 2.32
N ILE A 36 -28.39 -4.55 2.56
CA ILE A 36 -28.20 -5.63 1.60
C ILE A 36 -29.52 -6.35 1.31
N SER A 37 -30.29 -6.68 2.33
CA SER A 37 -31.60 -7.33 2.14
C SER A 37 -32.61 -6.46 1.38
N SER A 38 -32.55 -5.14 1.54
CA SER A 38 -33.31 -4.18 0.76
C SER A 38 -32.88 -4.17 -0.72
N MET A 39 -31.57 -4.23 -0.98
CA MET A 39 -31.04 -4.30 -2.35
C MET A 39 -31.39 -5.61 -3.04
N GLU A 40 -31.25 -6.75 -2.36
CA GLU A 40 -31.63 -8.07 -2.85
C GLU A 40 -33.15 -8.13 -3.22
N ARG A 41 -33.97 -7.53 -2.39
CA ARG A 41 -35.43 -7.38 -2.67
C ARG A 41 -35.71 -6.50 -3.88
N TYR A 42 -34.97 -5.38 -4.03
CA TYR A 42 -35.12 -4.46 -5.16
C TYR A 42 -34.70 -5.10 -6.49
N ILE A 43 -33.61 -5.89 -6.46
CA ILE A 43 -33.04 -6.57 -7.63
C ILE A 43 -33.81 -7.85 -7.94
N GLY A 44 -34.46 -8.44 -6.94
CA GLY A 44 -35.21 -9.71 -7.09
C GLY A 44 -34.31 -10.95 -7.06
N ALA A 45 -33.09 -10.83 -6.56
CA ALA A 45 -32.13 -11.93 -6.45
C ALA A 45 -31.18 -11.74 -5.24
N ASP A 46 -30.73 -12.85 -4.68
CA ASP A 46 -29.71 -12.83 -3.63
C ASP A 46 -28.35 -12.41 -4.23
N LEU A 47 -27.69 -11.47 -3.59
CA LEU A 47 -26.36 -10.99 -3.96
C LEU A 47 -25.25 -11.72 -3.22
N PHE A 48 -25.57 -12.24 -2.02
CA PHE A 48 -24.60 -12.97 -1.19
C PHE A 48 -25.14 -14.33 -0.75
N TYR A 49 -24.25 -15.32 -0.80
CA TYR A 49 -24.43 -16.56 -0.05
C TYR A 49 -24.02 -16.31 1.40
N ARG A 50 -24.93 -16.62 2.35
CA ARG A 50 -24.71 -16.42 3.78
C ARG A 50 -24.75 -17.77 4.48
N THR A 51 -23.65 -18.20 5.03
CA THR A 51 -23.58 -19.36 5.91
C THR A 51 -23.03 -18.93 7.29
N ARG A 52 -23.16 -19.78 8.29
CA ARG A 52 -22.61 -19.49 9.63
C ARG A 52 -21.09 -19.29 9.65
N LYS A 53 -20.38 -19.73 8.61
CA LYS A 53 -18.91 -19.69 8.55
C LYS A 53 -18.35 -18.82 7.43
N LYS A 54 -19.15 -18.42 6.44
CA LYS A 54 -18.65 -17.74 5.25
C LYS A 54 -19.71 -16.90 4.58
N VAL A 55 -19.30 -15.72 4.13
CA VAL A 55 -20.02 -14.86 3.20
C VAL A 55 -19.29 -14.91 1.87
N SER A 56 -20.01 -14.99 0.75
CA SER A 56 -19.42 -14.93 -0.59
C SER A 56 -20.47 -14.41 -1.57
N LEU A 57 -20.05 -13.81 -2.68
CA LEU A 57 -20.95 -13.34 -3.72
C LEU A 57 -21.65 -14.52 -4.44
N THR A 58 -22.92 -14.32 -4.81
CA THR A 58 -23.61 -15.16 -5.79
C THR A 58 -23.11 -14.81 -7.20
N PRO A 59 -23.42 -15.61 -8.24
CA PRO A 59 -23.13 -15.21 -9.63
C PRO A 59 -23.77 -13.86 -10.00
N VAL A 60 -24.99 -13.58 -9.53
CA VAL A 60 -25.67 -12.29 -9.72
C VAL A 60 -24.95 -11.20 -8.95
N GLY A 61 -24.56 -11.45 -7.69
CA GLY A 61 -23.81 -10.51 -6.87
C GLY A 61 -22.45 -10.17 -7.48
N LYS A 62 -21.77 -11.15 -8.10
CA LYS A 62 -20.50 -10.92 -8.79
C LYS A 62 -20.68 -10.05 -10.02
N ALA A 63 -21.62 -10.36 -10.88
CA ALA A 63 -21.92 -9.54 -12.06
C ALA A 63 -22.31 -8.11 -11.64
N PHE A 64 -23.18 -7.97 -10.65
CA PHE A 64 -23.59 -6.67 -10.13
C PHE A 64 -22.40 -5.89 -9.54
N TYR A 65 -21.47 -6.54 -8.85
CA TYR A 65 -20.26 -5.90 -8.33
C TYR A 65 -19.35 -5.38 -9.45
N GLU A 66 -19.11 -6.20 -10.48
CA GLU A 66 -18.25 -5.84 -11.62
C GLU A 66 -18.80 -4.64 -12.37
N ASP A 67 -20.13 -4.55 -12.54
CA ASP A 67 -20.78 -3.46 -13.27
C ASP A 67 -20.98 -2.19 -12.42
N ILE A 68 -21.35 -2.34 -11.14
CA ILE A 68 -21.73 -1.18 -10.32
C ILE A 68 -20.52 -0.46 -9.70
N ARG A 69 -19.42 -1.17 -9.49
CA ARG A 69 -18.21 -0.60 -8.92
C ARG A 69 -17.68 0.58 -9.75
N PRO A 70 -17.49 0.49 -11.08
CA PRO A 70 -17.06 1.64 -11.88
C PRO A 70 -18.09 2.78 -11.91
N VAL A 71 -19.38 2.48 -11.88
CA VAL A 71 -20.45 3.51 -11.83
C VAL A 71 -20.39 4.30 -10.53
N HIS A 72 -20.27 3.61 -9.40
CA HIS A 72 -20.13 4.27 -8.10
C HIS A 72 -18.84 5.10 -8.03
N HIS A 73 -17.76 4.59 -8.57
CA HIS A 73 -16.48 5.29 -8.66
C HIS A 73 -16.62 6.60 -9.43
N ASN A 74 -17.16 6.55 -10.66
CA ASN A 74 -17.39 7.73 -11.48
C ASN A 74 -18.29 8.78 -10.80
N TYR A 75 -19.30 8.31 -10.05
CA TYR A 75 -20.15 9.20 -9.26
C TYR A 75 -19.37 9.96 -8.16
N VAL A 76 -18.57 9.24 -7.40
CA VAL A 76 -17.73 9.83 -6.35
C VAL A 76 -16.73 10.82 -6.95
N ASP A 77 -16.10 10.47 -8.06
CA ASP A 77 -15.16 11.33 -8.77
C ASP A 77 -15.82 12.60 -9.30
N THR A 78 -17.04 12.49 -9.85
CA THR A 78 -17.80 13.66 -10.30
C THR A 78 -18.10 14.61 -9.15
N LEU A 79 -18.52 14.10 -8.00
CA LEU A 79 -18.77 14.93 -6.82
C LEU A 79 -17.49 15.66 -6.36
N ARG A 80 -16.36 14.96 -6.33
CA ARG A 80 -15.07 15.57 -5.99
C ARG A 80 -14.64 16.64 -6.98
N GLN A 81 -14.83 16.40 -8.28
CA GLN A 81 -14.56 17.41 -9.30
C GLN A 81 -15.43 18.66 -9.10
N LEU A 82 -16.70 18.48 -8.74
CA LEU A 82 -17.62 19.60 -8.44
C LEU A 82 -17.24 20.32 -7.14
N GLU A 83 -16.89 19.60 -6.10
CA GLU A 83 -16.30 20.16 -4.90
C GLU A 83 -15.01 20.90 -5.24
N ALA A 84 -14.22 20.30 -6.16
CA ALA A 84 -13.03 20.90 -6.70
C ALA A 84 -13.27 22.19 -7.45
N LEU A 85 -14.32 22.36 -8.16
CA LEU A 85 -14.70 23.63 -8.83
C LEU A 85 -15.29 24.66 -7.87
N ASN A 86 -15.94 24.22 -6.79
CA ASN A 86 -16.70 25.09 -5.89
C ASN A 86 -15.88 25.69 -4.74
N GLU A 87 -14.75 25.11 -4.41
CA GLU A 87 -13.84 25.68 -3.43
C GLU A 87 -12.70 26.40 -4.14
N GLN A 88 -12.67 27.69 -4.11
CA GLN A 88 -11.53 28.55 -4.50
C GLN A 88 -10.31 28.38 -3.57
N ALA A 89 -10.30 27.35 -2.74
CA ALA A 89 -9.30 27.08 -1.71
C ALA A 89 -8.57 25.78 -2.00
N ARG A 90 -7.79 25.77 -3.10
CA ARG A 90 -7.29 24.51 -3.45
C ARG A 90 -5.87 24.36 -3.55
N ASP A 91 -5.35 24.53 -2.38
CA ASP A 91 -4.00 24.14 -2.06
C ASP A 91 -4.00 22.96 -1.05
N LYS A 92 -4.95 22.01 -1.11
CA LYS A 92 -4.95 20.79 -0.28
C LYS A 92 -4.48 19.59 -1.11
N ILE A 93 -3.47 18.89 -0.60
CA ILE A 93 -2.95 17.67 -1.20
C ILE A 93 -3.05 16.55 -0.16
N THR A 94 -3.76 15.47 -0.49
CA THR A 94 -3.85 14.28 0.34
C THR A 94 -2.85 13.24 -0.15
N ILE A 95 -1.87 12.93 0.71
CA ILE A 95 -0.77 12.01 0.40
C ILE A 95 -1.01 10.67 1.11
N GLY A 96 -0.95 9.58 0.36
CA GLY A 96 -0.92 8.22 0.88
C GLY A 96 0.49 7.68 1.02
N ILE A 97 0.80 7.09 2.17
CA ILE A 97 2.10 6.47 2.47
C ILE A 97 1.93 5.06 3.03
N SER A 98 2.98 4.23 2.91
CA SER A 98 3.02 2.88 3.50
C SER A 98 3.52 2.86 4.95
N ASN A 99 3.87 4.02 5.50
CA ASN A 99 4.41 4.19 6.85
C ASN A 99 5.74 3.45 7.08
N SER A 100 6.62 3.51 6.08
CA SER A 100 7.99 3.03 6.24
C SER A 100 8.86 4.05 7.01
N PRO A 101 9.92 3.60 7.69
CA PRO A 101 10.86 4.51 8.35
C PRO A 101 11.48 5.53 7.39
N TYR A 102 11.77 5.13 6.16
CA TYR A 102 12.31 6.03 5.14
C TYR A 102 11.29 7.11 4.75
N GLU A 103 10.03 6.75 4.53
CA GLU A 103 8.98 7.73 4.18
C GLU A 103 8.87 8.81 5.26
N THR A 104 8.83 8.41 6.54
CA THR A 104 8.76 9.36 7.65
C THR A 104 9.93 10.34 7.62
N PHE A 105 11.14 9.88 7.31
CA PHE A 105 12.33 10.72 7.25
C PHE A 105 12.39 11.55 5.96
N ALA A 106 12.19 10.95 4.80
CA ALA A 106 12.38 11.57 3.50
C ALA A 106 11.26 12.56 3.16
N LEU A 107 10.01 12.12 3.26
CA LEU A 107 8.86 12.93 2.86
C LEU A 107 8.65 14.14 3.77
N SER A 108 8.96 14.02 5.06
CA SER A 108 8.88 15.17 5.97
C SER A 108 9.74 16.34 5.52
N LYS A 109 10.93 16.07 4.97
CA LYS A 109 11.84 17.10 4.45
C LYS A 109 11.34 17.69 3.13
N SER A 110 10.88 16.83 2.21
CA SER A 110 10.37 17.26 0.90
C SER A 110 9.08 18.08 1.06
N ILE A 111 8.14 17.63 1.89
CA ILE A 111 6.90 18.37 2.17
C ILE A 111 7.22 19.74 2.80
N LYS A 112 8.13 19.77 3.79
CA LYS A 112 8.54 21.03 4.42
C LYS A 112 9.18 21.99 3.41
N ALA A 113 10.04 21.49 2.53
CA ALA A 113 10.70 22.29 1.50
C ALA A 113 9.65 22.89 0.54
N TYR A 114 8.77 22.04 0.00
CA TYR A 114 7.71 22.49 -0.90
C TYR A 114 6.74 23.50 -0.24
N GLN A 115 6.34 23.22 1.00
CA GLN A 115 5.43 24.13 1.74
C GLN A 115 6.08 25.49 2.04
N THR A 116 7.41 25.55 2.17
CA THR A 116 8.14 26.80 2.34
C THR A 116 8.06 27.67 1.07
N GLU A 117 8.11 27.05 -0.10
CA GLU A 117 7.94 27.71 -1.41
C GLU A 117 6.47 28.00 -1.72
N ASN A 118 5.56 27.17 -1.22
CA ASN A 118 4.11 27.21 -1.48
C ASN A 118 3.30 27.25 -0.18
N PRO A 119 3.31 28.36 0.59
CA PRO A 119 2.77 28.44 1.94
C PRO A 119 1.25 28.29 2.04
N LYS A 120 0.52 28.40 0.93
CA LYS A 120 -0.94 28.19 0.88
C LYS A 120 -1.31 26.71 0.78
N VAL A 121 -0.39 25.84 0.38
CA VAL A 121 -0.64 24.41 0.22
C VAL A 121 -0.77 23.75 1.59
N GLN A 122 -1.86 23.00 1.77
CA GLN A 122 -2.12 22.20 2.95
C GLN A 122 -1.94 20.72 2.61
N PHE A 123 -1.20 20.00 3.45
CA PHE A 123 -1.00 18.57 3.29
C PHE A 123 -1.85 17.80 4.31
N ASN A 124 -2.58 16.81 3.82
CA ASN A 124 -3.14 15.73 4.62
C ASN A 124 -2.34 14.45 4.32
N ILE A 125 -1.92 13.71 5.37
CA ILE A 125 -1.08 12.52 5.20
C ILE A 125 -1.81 11.35 5.82
N GLU A 126 -2.03 10.31 5.01
CA GLU A 126 -2.73 9.10 5.41
C GLU A 126 -1.84 7.86 5.21
N SER A 127 -1.89 6.95 6.18
CA SER A 127 -1.12 5.70 6.12
C SER A 127 -2.04 4.52 5.81
N HIS A 128 -1.70 3.80 4.75
CA HIS A 128 -2.46 2.64 4.28
C HIS A 128 -1.52 1.50 3.86
N ASN A 129 -2.04 0.28 3.74
CA ASN A 129 -1.31 -0.78 3.06
C ASN A 129 -1.24 -0.51 1.55
N TYR A 130 -0.29 -1.16 0.85
CA TYR A 130 -0.05 -0.86 -0.56
C TYR A 130 -1.27 -1.09 -1.49
N ARG A 131 -2.14 -2.05 -1.14
CA ARG A 131 -3.37 -2.34 -1.93
C ARG A 131 -4.37 -1.22 -1.80
N ASP A 132 -4.58 -0.76 -0.56
CA ASP A 132 -5.48 0.35 -0.29
C ASP A 132 -4.96 1.64 -0.88
N LEU A 133 -3.63 1.89 -0.87
CA LEU A 133 -3.02 3.05 -1.54
C LEU A 133 -3.41 3.10 -3.02
N VAL A 134 -3.33 1.96 -3.73
CA VAL A 134 -3.69 1.90 -5.16
C VAL A 134 -5.19 2.09 -5.37
N VAL A 135 -6.03 1.49 -4.52
CA VAL A 135 -7.49 1.65 -4.59
C VAL A 135 -7.87 3.11 -4.35
N LEU A 136 -7.42 3.69 -3.23
CA LEU A 136 -7.76 5.06 -2.84
C LEU A 136 -7.21 6.11 -3.82
N LEU A 137 -6.05 5.85 -4.46
CA LEU A 137 -5.55 6.67 -5.55
C LEU A 137 -6.46 6.60 -6.78
N ASN A 138 -6.88 5.40 -7.18
CA ASN A 138 -7.80 5.22 -8.29
C ASN A 138 -9.19 5.83 -8.00
N GLU A 139 -9.61 5.81 -6.75
CA GLU A 139 -10.83 6.46 -6.27
C GLU A 139 -10.70 7.98 -6.11
N GLY A 140 -9.50 8.55 -6.27
CA GLY A 140 -9.23 9.97 -6.07
C GLY A 140 -9.39 10.41 -4.60
N THR A 141 -9.45 9.48 -3.63
CA THR A 141 -9.43 9.79 -2.19
C THR A 141 -8.05 10.30 -1.79
N LEU A 142 -7.02 9.70 -2.37
CA LEU A 142 -5.64 10.17 -2.28
C LEU A 142 -5.26 10.84 -3.60
N ASP A 143 -4.64 12.00 -3.51
CA ASP A 143 -4.15 12.74 -4.67
C ASP A 143 -2.82 12.17 -5.17
N ILE A 144 -1.94 11.84 -4.23
CA ILE A 144 -0.59 11.32 -4.49
C ILE A 144 -0.33 10.15 -3.55
N VAL A 145 0.29 9.11 -4.06
CA VAL A 145 0.75 8.00 -3.22
C VAL A 145 2.24 7.74 -3.43
N PHE A 146 2.90 7.26 -2.38
CA PHE A 146 4.27 6.77 -2.42
C PHE A 146 4.27 5.25 -2.26
N LEU A 147 4.85 4.55 -3.23
CA LEU A 147 4.81 3.09 -3.28
C LEU A 147 5.87 2.51 -4.22
N ASN A 148 6.01 1.20 -4.19
CA ASN A 148 6.81 0.48 -5.16
C ASN A 148 6.07 0.39 -6.51
N GLN A 149 6.78 0.52 -7.60
CA GLN A 149 6.22 0.45 -8.96
C GLN A 149 5.44 -0.85 -9.23
N ASP A 150 5.90 -1.96 -8.68
CA ASP A 150 5.28 -3.28 -8.83
C ASP A 150 3.91 -3.41 -8.13
N SER A 151 3.55 -2.45 -7.27
CA SER A 151 2.22 -2.39 -6.66
C SER A 151 1.16 -1.86 -7.62
N LEU A 152 1.56 -1.17 -8.69
CA LEU A 152 0.66 -0.67 -9.73
C LEU A 152 0.33 -1.78 -10.71
N GLY A 153 -0.95 -2.06 -10.90
CA GLY A 153 -1.43 -2.99 -11.93
C GLY A 153 -1.27 -2.42 -13.34
N SER A 154 -1.33 -3.29 -14.34
CA SER A 154 -1.41 -2.88 -15.74
C SER A 154 -2.80 -2.32 -16.08
N GLY A 155 -2.85 -1.22 -16.86
CA GLY A 155 -4.10 -0.67 -17.38
C GLY A 155 -4.80 0.35 -16.47
N THR A 156 -4.08 0.99 -15.57
CA THR A 156 -4.57 2.10 -14.74
C THR A 156 -4.21 3.45 -15.39
N ASN A 157 -5.07 4.47 -15.19
CA ASN A 157 -4.78 5.87 -15.58
C ASN A 157 -3.82 6.54 -14.58
N VAL A 158 -2.93 5.73 -14.01
CA VAL A 158 -1.98 6.16 -12.99
C VAL A 158 -0.64 6.44 -13.64
N LYS A 159 -0.15 7.66 -13.46
CA LYS A 159 1.19 8.08 -13.86
C LYS A 159 2.14 7.85 -12.69
N PHE A 160 3.20 7.10 -12.93
CA PHE A 160 4.22 6.81 -11.93
C PHE A 160 5.53 7.54 -12.27
N LYS A 161 6.14 8.15 -11.27
CA LYS A 161 7.47 8.75 -11.33
C LYS A 161 8.39 7.98 -10.39
N ALA A 162 9.39 7.31 -10.94
CA ALA A 162 10.44 6.68 -10.14
C ALA A 162 11.31 7.76 -9.46
N LEU A 163 11.46 7.66 -8.17
CA LEU A 163 12.27 8.56 -7.36
C LEU A 163 13.55 7.87 -6.87
N LEU A 164 13.46 6.57 -6.58
CA LEU A 164 14.56 5.76 -6.08
C LEU A 164 14.57 4.40 -6.76
N THR A 165 15.76 3.86 -6.96
CA THR A 165 15.94 2.46 -7.32
C THR A 165 16.74 1.78 -6.22
N GLY A 166 16.23 0.71 -5.68
CA GLY A 166 16.85 -0.05 -4.60
C GLY A 166 16.96 -1.52 -4.92
N LYS A 167 17.39 -2.29 -3.93
CA LYS A 167 17.52 -3.75 -4.00
C LYS A 167 16.90 -4.39 -2.78
N TYR A 168 16.36 -5.59 -2.95
CA TYR A 168 16.05 -6.42 -1.79
C TYR A 168 17.34 -6.85 -1.11
N CYS A 169 17.39 -6.63 0.20
CA CYS A 169 18.54 -6.91 1.03
C CYS A 169 18.15 -7.84 2.18
N ALA A 170 19.10 -8.66 2.60
CA ALA A 170 19.05 -9.30 3.90
C ALA A 170 19.50 -8.29 4.96
N VAL A 171 18.69 -8.11 6.01
CA VAL A 171 18.93 -7.19 7.13
C VAL A 171 19.00 -8.02 8.41
N PHE A 172 20.10 -7.96 9.13
CA PHE A 172 20.37 -8.81 10.27
C PHE A 172 21.40 -8.18 11.22
N GLN A 173 21.58 -8.76 12.41
CA GLN A 173 22.64 -8.36 13.34
C GLN A 173 24.03 -8.76 12.81
N LYS A 174 25.09 -8.08 13.25
CA LYS A 174 26.45 -8.21 12.71
C LYS A 174 27.13 -9.56 12.96
N ASP A 175 26.53 -10.43 13.75
CA ASP A 175 27.07 -11.72 14.19
C ASP A 175 26.88 -12.88 13.21
N TYR A 176 26.31 -12.61 12.02
CA TYR A 176 26.14 -13.63 10.98
C TYR A 176 27.39 -13.80 10.10
N ASP A 177 27.75 -15.05 9.79
CA ASP A 177 28.94 -15.40 8.99
C ASP A 177 28.98 -14.74 7.60
N PHE A 178 27.82 -14.39 7.05
CA PHE A 178 27.73 -13.74 5.75
C PHE A 178 27.67 -12.21 5.83
N ALA A 179 27.82 -11.63 7.03
CA ALA A 179 27.80 -10.17 7.21
C ALA A 179 28.95 -9.46 6.45
N VAL A 180 30.06 -10.14 6.24
CA VAL A 180 31.23 -9.62 5.52
C VAL A 180 31.22 -9.86 4.02
N ARG A 181 30.14 -10.46 3.50
CA ARG A 181 30.02 -10.76 2.06
C ARG A 181 29.38 -9.59 1.33
N GLY A 182 29.77 -9.37 0.08
CA GLY A 182 29.14 -8.36 -0.80
C GLY A 182 27.72 -8.70 -1.25
N SER A 183 27.27 -9.96 -1.08
CA SER A 183 25.90 -10.39 -1.35
C SER A 183 25.51 -11.66 -0.59
N VAL A 184 24.22 -11.84 -0.31
CA VAL A 184 23.65 -13.03 0.32
C VAL A 184 22.93 -13.85 -0.75
N LYS A 185 23.32 -15.13 -0.91
CA LYS A 185 22.61 -16.06 -1.79
C LYS A 185 21.35 -16.56 -1.10
N HIS A 186 20.33 -16.92 -1.89
CA HIS A 186 19.12 -17.54 -1.33
C HIS A 186 19.45 -18.78 -0.49
N SER A 187 20.41 -19.60 -0.92
CA SER A 187 20.86 -20.81 -0.19
C SER A 187 21.46 -20.52 1.19
N ASP A 188 22.02 -19.32 1.40
CA ASP A 188 22.59 -18.94 2.69
C ASP A 188 21.51 -18.75 3.77
N LEU A 189 20.26 -18.52 3.34
CA LEU A 189 19.09 -18.37 4.20
C LEU A 189 18.49 -19.70 4.65
N ASP A 190 18.89 -20.83 4.03
CA ASP A 190 18.42 -22.15 4.47
C ASP A 190 18.86 -22.42 5.92
N LYS A 191 18.01 -23.04 6.72
CA LYS A 191 18.15 -23.23 8.17
C LYS A 191 18.08 -21.96 9.02
N GLN A 192 18.11 -20.76 8.39
CA GLN A 192 17.98 -19.48 9.11
C GLN A 192 16.51 -19.23 9.47
N ARG A 193 16.32 -18.32 10.44
CA ARG A 193 15.00 -17.74 10.73
C ARG A 193 14.87 -16.45 9.92
N VAL A 194 13.91 -16.42 9.03
CA VAL A 194 13.63 -15.24 8.18
C VAL A 194 12.29 -14.62 8.55
N ILE A 195 12.26 -13.31 8.60
CA ILE A 195 11.06 -12.53 8.93
C ILE A 195 10.39 -12.16 7.61
N PHE A 196 9.20 -12.71 7.38
CA PHE A 196 8.36 -12.40 6.24
C PHE A 196 7.33 -11.35 6.59
N LEU A 197 7.06 -10.48 5.65
CA LEU A 197 5.90 -9.58 5.74
C LEU A 197 4.63 -10.33 5.38
N ASN A 198 3.54 -10.04 6.09
CA ASN A 198 2.22 -10.59 5.78
C ASN A 198 1.72 -10.12 4.41
N ASP A 199 0.86 -10.91 3.78
CA ASP A 199 0.31 -10.64 2.44
C ASP A 199 -0.38 -9.27 2.32
N ASN A 200 -0.93 -8.75 3.43
CA ASN A 200 -1.64 -7.47 3.45
C ASN A 200 -0.73 -6.26 3.25
N ILE A 201 0.55 -6.39 3.62
CA ILE A 201 1.55 -5.31 3.57
C ILE A 201 2.68 -5.60 2.60
N CYS A 202 2.64 -6.76 1.97
CA CYS A 202 3.65 -7.23 1.04
C CYS A 202 3.34 -6.71 -0.36
N THR A 203 4.29 -6.02 -1.00
CA THR A 203 4.15 -5.70 -2.43
C THR A 203 4.22 -6.97 -3.28
N PRO A 204 3.72 -6.99 -4.51
CA PRO A 204 3.75 -8.16 -5.37
C PRO A 204 5.14 -8.77 -5.56
N GLY A 205 6.18 -7.93 -5.71
CA GLY A 205 7.58 -8.38 -5.83
C GLY A 205 8.10 -9.00 -4.54
N GLN A 206 7.83 -8.37 -3.40
CA GLN A 206 8.17 -8.90 -2.07
C GLN A 206 7.48 -10.25 -1.83
N TYR A 207 6.20 -10.36 -2.13
CA TYR A 207 5.43 -11.60 -2.00
C TYR A 207 6.02 -12.72 -2.87
N SER A 208 6.33 -12.40 -4.13
CA SER A 208 6.93 -13.35 -5.07
C SER A 208 8.29 -13.84 -4.57
N LEU A 209 9.13 -12.95 -4.05
CA LEU A 209 10.42 -13.30 -3.48
C LEU A 209 10.27 -14.21 -2.25
N GLN A 210 9.39 -13.86 -1.30
CA GLN A 210 9.11 -14.67 -0.12
C GLN A 210 8.61 -16.08 -0.49
N LYS A 211 7.73 -16.16 -1.49
CA LYS A 211 7.24 -17.45 -2.02
C LYS A 211 8.35 -18.30 -2.62
N ILE A 212 9.26 -17.69 -3.39
CA ILE A 212 10.42 -18.38 -3.97
C ILE A 212 11.33 -18.92 -2.86
N LEU A 213 11.62 -18.12 -1.83
CA LEU A 213 12.45 -18.56 -0.70
C LEU A 213 11.78 -19.73 0.03
N TRP A 214 10.48 -19.63 0.34
CA TRP A 214 9.73 -20.68 1.01
C TRP A 214 9.72 -22.01 0.23
N GLN A 215 9.55 -21.93 -1.09
CA GLN A 215 9.50 -23.13 -1.94
C GLN A 215 10.86 -23.80 -2.16
N LYS A 216 11.94 -23.02 -2.20
CA LYS A 216 13.28 -23.52 -2.53
C LYS A 216 14.13 -23.91 -1.33
N LEU A 217 13.76 -23.47 -0.14
CA LEU A 217 14.54 -23.67 1.08
C LEU A 217 13.75 -24.52 2.10
N PRO A 218 13.96 -25.85 2.08
CA PRO A 218 13.12 -26.77 2.87
C PRO A 218 13.32 -26.67 4.39
N GLN A 219 14.43 -26.08 4.85
CA GLN A 219 14.74 -25.91 6.26
C GLN A 219 14.58 -24.46 6.74
N LEU A 220 14.05 -23.58 5.89
CA LEU A 220 13.79 -22.19 6.24
C LEU A 220 12.78 -22.09 7.38
N LYS A 221 13.12 -21.34 8.42
CA LYS A 221 12.21 -21.02 9.51
C LYS A 221 11.61 -19.64 9.29
N VAL A 222 10.30 -19.52 9.29
CA VAL A 222 9.63 -18.25 9.02
C VAL A 222 8.93 -17.70 10.26
N THR A 223 9.09 -16.41 10.50
CA THR A 223 8.33 -15.61 11.44
C THR A 223 7.62 -14.50 10.64
N SER A 224 6.35 -14.25 10.91
CA SER A 224 5.57 -13.22 10.20
C SER A 224 5.56 -11.89 10.94
N ALA A 225 5.63 -10.80 10.18
CA ALA A 225 5.42 -9.43 10.67
C ALA A 225 4.26 -8.76 9.92
N ASN A 226 3.42 -8.04 10.64
CA ASN A 226 2.25 -7.34 10.09
C ASN A 226 2.49 -5.85 9.80
N SER A 227 3.72 -5.39 9.94
CA SER A 227 4.16 -4.04 9.55
C SER A 227 5.68 -4.02 9.35
N ILE A 228 6.17 -3.04 8.61
CA ILE A 228 7.62 -2.80 8.43
C ILE A 228 8.27 -2.53 9.80
N ASN A 229 7.60 -1.76 10.66
CA ASN A 229 8.10 -1.45 12.00
C ASN A 229 8.19 -2.72 12.89
N ALA A 230 7.22 -3.63 12.82
CA ALA A 230 7.27 -4.91 13.52
C ALA A 230 8.39 -5.80 12.99
N ALA A 231 8.62 -5.83 11.68
CA ALA A 231 9.76 -6.52 11.07
C ALA A 231 11.07 -5.94 11.55
N MET A 232 11.25 -4.62 11.51
CA MET A 232 12.45 -3.93 11.98
C MET A 232 12.72 -4.18 13.47
N LEU A 233 11.69 -4.11 14.32
CA LEU A 233 11.82 -4.45 15.74
C LEU A 233 12.30 -5.89 15.93
N SER A 234 11.75 -6.83 15.17
CA SER A 234 12.13 -8.25 15.26
C SER A 234 13.58 -8.47 14.81
N ILE A 235 14.04 -7.77 13.76
CA ILE A 235 15.42 -7.83 13.29
C ILE A 235 16.36 -7.24 14.36
N GLN A 236 16.04 -6.09 14.91
CA GLN A 236 16.83 -5.42 15.95
C GLN A 236 16.91 -6.25 17.24
N ALA A 237 15.85 -6.99 17.55
CA ALA A 237 15.83 -7.91 18.69
C ALA A 237 16.57 -9.25 18.42
N GLY A 238 17.19 -9.44 17.25
CA GLY A 238 17.90 -10.68 16.88
C GLY A 238 16.97 -11.88 16.64
N LEU A 239 15.68 -11.65 16.38
CA LEU A 239 14.71 -12.73 16.19
C LEU A 239 14.78 -13.37 14.80
N GLY A 240 15.56 -12.83 13.88
CA GLY A 240 15.77 -13.37 12.53
C GLY A 240 16.29 -12.34 11.53
N ILE A 241 16.41 -12.79 10.30
CA ILE A 241 16.86 -12.01 9.15
C ILE A 241 15.64 -11.43 8.44
N GLY A 242 15.62 -10.11 8.25
CA GLY A 242 14.61 -9.46 7.41
C GLY A 242 15.02 -9.47 5.94
N ILE A 243 14.03 -9.60 5.05
CA ILE A 243 14.23 -9.41 3.61
C ILE A 243 13.43 -8.17 3.21
N LEU A 244 14.11 -7.04 3.02
CA LEU A 244 13.47 -5.75 2.79
C LEU A 244 14.21 -4.97 1.69
N PRO A 245 13.52 -4.14 0.91
CA PRO A 245 14.17 -3.16 0.06
C PRO A 245 15.02 -2.18 0.89
N ASN A 246 16.22 -1.86 0.45
CA ASN A 246 17.13 -0.97 1.21
C ASN A 246 16.57 0.43 1.45
N PHE A 247 15.71 0.94 0.58
CA PHE A 247 15.08 2.26 0.76
C PHE A 247 13.96 2.29 1.83
N LEU A 248 13.49 1.14 2.32
CA LEU A 248 12.56 1.10 3.46
C LEU A 248 13.27 1.22 4.81
N LEU A 249 14.60 1.13 4.81
CA LEU A 249 15.41 1.10 6.02
C LEU A 249 15.69 2.52 6.53
N PRO A 250 15.79 2.72 7.85
CA PRO A 250 16.22 3.99 8.41
C PRO A 250 17.68 4.26 8.05
N ASN A 251 18.04 5.53 7.88
CA ASN A 251 19.42 5.93 7.52
C ASN A 251 20.47 5.55 8.57
N GLN A 252 20.06 5.38 9.82
CA GLN A 252 20.95 4.94 10.90
C GLN A 252 20.50 3.56 11.38
N LEU A 253 21.29 2.57 11.03
CA LEU A 253 21.11 1.18 11.46
C LEU A 253 22.19 0.87 12.51
N GLN A 254 21.88 1.16 13.78
CA GLN A 254 22.76 0.74 14.87
C GLN A 254 22.76 -0.80 14.94
N ASP A 255 23.95 -1.41 14.94
CA ASP A 255 24.19 -2.84 15.11
C ASP A 255 23.57 -3.78 14.06
N LEU A 256 23.03 -3.25 12.99
CA LEU A 256 22.51 -4.05 11.86
C LEU A 256 23.48 -3.99 10.67
N THR A 257 23.46 -5.07 9.91
CA THR A 257 24.13 -5.21 8.61
C THR A 257 23.08 -5.36 7.52
N VAL A 258 23.29 -4.69 6.41
CA VAL A 258 22.44 -4.72 5.21
C VAL A 258 23.25 -5.24 4.05
N VAL A 259 22.90 -6.39 3.53
CA VAL A 259 23.62 -7.02 2.42
C VAL A 259 22.64 -7.34 1.30
N PRO A 260 22.92 -6.92 0.05
CA PRO A 260 22.03 -7.22 -1.08
C PRO A 260 21.84 -8.72 -1.28
N LEU A 261 20.64 -9.15 -1.63
CA LEU A 261 20.43 -10.51 -2.13
C LEU A 261 21.09 -10.66 -3.51
N SER A 262 21.64 -11.84 -3.75
CA SER A 262 22.20 -12.17 -5.06
C SER A 262 21.11 -12.33 -6.12
N GLY A 263 21.40 -11.91 -7.36
CA GLY A 263 20.51 -12.06 -8.51
C GLY A 263 19.80 -10.78 -8.88
N LYS A 264 18.81 -10.89 -9.77
CA LYS A 264 17.98 -9.75 -10.22
C LYS A 264 16.95 -9.46 -9.13
N ASN A 265 17.18 -8.41 -8.37
CA ASN A 265 16.45 -8.06 -7.18
C ASN A 265 16.20 -6.54 -7.05
N GLU A 266 16.28 -5.82 -8.17
CA GLU A 266 16.02 -4.38 -8.20
C GLU A 266 14.54 -4.10 -8.03
N VAL A 267 14.25 -3.02 -7.33
CA VAL A 267 12.90 -2.53 -7.08
C VAL A 267 12.89 -1.01 -7.18
N SER A 268 11.90 -0.48 -7.89
CA SER A 268 11.70 0.95 -8.08
C SER A 268 10.66 1.45 -7.08
N TYR A 269 11.00 2.52 -6.34
CA TYR A 269 10.11 3.24 -5.45
C TYR A 269 9.90 4.65 -5.97
N GLY A 270 8.69 5.15 -5.84
CA GLY A 270 8.38 6.48 -6.35
C GLY A 270 7.01 6.97 -5.93
N THR A 271 6.56 7.97 -6.66
CA THR A 271 5.26 8.60 -6.47
C THR A 271 4.35 8.33 -7.64
N ALA A 272 3.06 8.24 -7.36
CA ALA A 272 2.04 8.06 -8.39
C ALA A 272 0.85 8.99 -8.18
N ILE A 273 0.27 9.44 -9.28
CA ILE A 273 -0.96 10.24 -9.35
C ILE A 273 -1.94 9.61 -10.34
N ASN A 274 -3.23 9.90 -10.17
CA ASN A 274 -4.24 9.54 -11.14
C ASN A 274 -4.55 10.76 -12.00
N GLU A 275 -4.27 10.67 -13.31
CA GLU A 275 -4.43 11.79 -14.27
C GLU A 275 -5.87 12.30 -14.39
N HIS A 276 -6.87 11.51 -13.98
CA HIS A 276 -8.28 11.92 -14.06
C HIS A 276 -8.79 12.63 -12.81
N THR A 277 -8.17 12.40 -11.65
CA THR A 277 -8.66 12.92 -10.36
C THR A 277 -7.72 13.94 -9.73
N MET A 278 -6.51 14.11 -10.27
CA MET A 278 -5.52 15.03 -9.72
C MET A 278 -5.97 16.50 -9.77
N SER A 279 -5.68 17.24 -8.72
CA SER A 279 -5.82 18.70 -8.68
C SER A 279 -4.60 19.41 -9.27
N ALA A 280 -4.72 20.71 -9.59
CA ALA A 280 -3.56 21.49 -10.04
C ALA A 280 -2.43 21.49 -8.98
N ALA A 281 -2.78 21.63 -7.70
CA ALA A 281 -1.80 21.62 -6.61
C ALA A 281 -1.07 20.26 -6.49
N SER A 282 -1.81 19.16 -6.64
CA SER A 282 -1.17 17.81 -6.61
C SER A 282 -0.30 17.57 -7.83
N GLN A 283 -0.68 18.07 -9.01
CA GLN A 283 0.16 18.00 -10.21
C GLN A 283 1.46 18.81 -10.03
N ASP A 284 1.35 20.05 -9.52
CA ASP A 284 2.52 20.90 -9.27
C ASP A 284 3.49 20.27 -8.25
N PHE A 285 2.96 19.70 -7.18
CA PHE A 285 3.80 18.99 -6.20
C PHE A 285 4.42 17.71 -6.80
N TYR A 286 3.66 16.93 -7.56
CA TYR A 286 4.17 15.76 -8.27
C TYR A 286 5.30 16.14 -9.24
N ASP A 287 5.15 17.24 -9.99
CA ASP A 287 6.16 17.68 -10.95
C ASP A 287 7.41 18.23 -10.25
N TRP A 288 7.22 18.90 -9.10
CA TRP A 288 8.31 19.41 -8.25
C TRP A 288 9.13 18.28 -7.60
N LEU A 289 8.49 17.13 -7.29
CA LEU A 289 9.18 15.97 -6.73
C LEU A 289 10.15 15.36 -7.75
N GLU A 290 11.44 15.42 -7.45
CA GLU A 290 12.53 14.79 -8.21
C GLU A 290 13.45 14.02 -7.27
N THR A 291 14.37 13.24 -7.83
CA THR A 291 15.29 12.40 -7.03
C THR A 291 16.15 13.24 -6.08
N ASP A 292 16.58 14.44 -6.50
CA ASP A 292 17.38 15.36 -5.69
C ASP A 292 16.59 16.02 -4.53
N LYS A 293 15.27 15.98 -4.58
CA LYS A 293 14.38 16.47 -3.50
C LYS A 293 14.18 15.45 -2.37
N LEU A 294 14.66 14.24 -2.56
CA LEU A 294 14.63 13.20 -1.53
C LEU A 294 16.02 13.01 -0.92
N PRO A 295 16.11 12.87 0.41
CA PRO A 295 17.38 12.54 1.04
C PRO A 295 17.92 11.20 0.54
N ALA A 296 19.25 11.07 0.50
CA ALA A 296 19.91 9.83 0.12
C ALA A 296 19.39 8.63 0.94
N MET A 297 19.25 7.50 0.27
CA MET A 297 18.99 6.21 0.91
C MET A 297 20.20 5.75 1.74
N HIS A 298 19.98 4.74 2.59
CA HIS A 298 21.06 4.00 3.20
C HIS A 298 21.96 3.41 2.10
N GLU A 299 23.22 3.84 2.07
CA GLU A 299 24.20 3.31 1.13
C GLU A 299 24.49 1.85 1.47
N LEU A 300 24.48 1.01 0.45
CA LEU A 300 24.92 -0.38 0.59
C LEU A 300 26.43 -0.39 0.63
N ALA A 301 26.99 -0.95 1.68
CA ALA A 301 28.42 -1.14 1.88
C ALA A 301 29.01 -2.12 0.86
#